data_f8f36ec93b3e8181c612a0b98bf93d3f
#
_entry.id   f8f36ec93b3e8181c612a0b98bf93d3f
#
_cell.length_a   1.000
_cell.length_b   1.000
_cell.length_c   1.000
_cell.angle_alpha   90.00
_cell.angle_beta   90.00
_cell.angle_gamma   90.00
#
_symmetry.space_group_name_H-M   'P 1'
#
loop_
_entity.id
_entity.type
_entity.pdbx_description
1 polymer ?
#
loop_
_entity_poly.entity_id
_entity_poly.type
_entity_poly.pdbx_seq_one_letter_code
_entity_poly.pdbx_strand_id
1 'polypeptide(L)'
;MPFSYVVYSEHRLVISTGSDRVTWEEIRARQDQTKTDPDFNPEFNQIVDLRAVTAFAMTSDQARVLARRMIFSLTSKRAFVAANPAVFGVGRMWEIFTELSENPSQIHVFYDLPSALKWLNLETLPQ
;
A
#
# COMPACT_ATOMS: atom_id res chain seq x y z
N MET A 1 2.03 0.56 -16.75
CA MET A 1 1.52 1.59 -15.82
C MET A 1 2.44 1.63 -14.60
N PRO A 2 2.92 2.83 -14.17
CA PRO A 2 3.81 2.92 -13.00
C PRO A 2 3.19 2.45 -11.70
N PHE A 3 1.85 2.44 -11.60
CA PHE A 3 1.18 1.91 -10.43
C PHE A 3 -0.03 1.07 -10.86
N SER A 4 -0.06 -0.18 -10.40
CA SER A 4 -1.11 -1.14 -10.74
C SER A 4 -1.48 -1.99 -9.53
N TYR A 5 -2.56 -2.77 -9.61
CA TYR A 5 -2.94 -3.67 -8.53
C TYR A 5 -3.57 -4.94 -9.08
N VAL A 6 -3.52 -6.00 -8.29
CA VAL A 6 -4.22 -7.27 -8.56
C VAL A 6 -4.91 -7.72 -7.26
N VAL A 7 -6.17 -8.14 -7.36
CA VAL A 7 -6.89 -8.71 -6.22
C VAL A 7 -6.82 -10.24 -6.30
N TYR A 8 -6.32 -10.84 -5.24
CA TYR A 8 -6.23 -12.30 -5.07
C TYR A 8 -7.27 -12.70 -4.01
N SER A 9 -8.53 -12.80 -4.41
CA SER A 9 -9.63 -13.02 -3.48
C SER A 9 -9.52 -14.34 -2.70
N GLU A 10 -8.97 -15.38 -3.31
CA GLU A 10 -8.74 -16.65 -2.63
C GLU A 10 -7.74 -16.54 -1.48
N HIS A 11 -6.80 -15.59 -1.58
CA HIS A 11 -5.79 -15.34 -0.57
C HIS A 11 -6.15 -14.18 0.35
N ARG A 12 -7.30 -13.54 0.14
CA ARG A 12 -7.75 -12.35 0.88
C ARG A 12 -6.68 -11.27 0.86
N LEU A 13 -6.15 -11.00 -0.33
CA LEU A 13 -4.96 -10.15 -0.49
C LEU A 13 -5.06 -9.30 -1.75
N VAL A 14 -4.67 -8.03 -1.62
CA VAL A 14 -4.45 -7.12 -2.77
C VAL A 14 -2.95 -6.86 -2.85
N ILE A 15 -2.39 -6.99 -4.05
CA ILE A 15 -0.99 -6.61 -4.30
C ILE A 15 -0.99 -5.43 -5.24
N SER A 16 -0.48 -4.29 -4.74
CA SER A 16 -0.27 -3.09 -5.54
C SER A 16 1.20 -2.97 -5.84
N THR A 17 1.55 -2.66 -7.08
CA THR A 17 2.94 -2.62 -7.51
C THR A 17 3.24 -1.28 -8.18
N GLY A 18 4.30 -0.62 -7.72
CA GLY A 18 4.77 0.62 -8.30
C GLY A 18 6.13 0.44 -8.96
N SER A 19 6.43 1.31 -9.93
CA SER A 19 7.73 1.36 -10.60
C SER A 19 8.05 2.78 -11.03
N ASP A 20 9.33 3.07 -11.13
CA ASP A 20 9.84 4.37 -11.60
C ASP A 20 9.28 5.54 -10.77
N ARG A 21 8.73 6.55 -11.41
CA ARG A 21 8.16 7.71 -10.75
C ARG A 21 6.65 7.52 -10.60
N VAL A 22 6.16 7.52 -9.38
CA VAL A 22 4.73 7.34 -9.07
C VAL A 22 4.13 8.68 -8.65
N THR A 23 2.99 9.04 -9.22
CA THR A 23 2.27 10.27 -8.89
C THR A 23 1.11 9.99 -7.93
N TRP A 24 0.68 11.04 -7.22
CA TRP A 24 -0.46 10.89 -6.32
C TRP A 24 -1.76 10.62 -7.09
N GLU A 25 -1.89 11.16 -8.29
CA GLU A 25 -3.04 10.90 -9.16
C GLU A 25 -3.15 9.42 -9.53
N GLU A 26 -2.02 8.77 -9.80
CA GLU A 26 -1.99 7.34 -10.10
C GLU A 26 -2.44 6.50 -8.91
N ILE A 27 -1.95 6.82 -7.72
CA ILE A 27 -2.33 6.11 -6.50
C ILE A 27 -3.81 6.30 -6.23
N ARG A 28 -4.29 7.54 -6.33
CA ARG A 28 -5.70 7.86 -6.11
C ARG A 28 -6.60 7.09 -7.09
N ALA A 29 -6.21 7.07 -8.38
CA ALA A 29 -6.97 6.35 -9.40
C ALA A 29 -7.03 4.85 -9.09
N ARG A 30 -5.92 4.25 -8.65
CA ARG A 30 -5.90 2.82 -8.30
C ARG A 30 -6.70 2.54 -7.02
N GLN A 31 -6.65 3.44 -6.05
CA GLN A 31 -7.49 3.33 -4.86
C GLN A 31 -8.97 3.35 -5.24
N ASP A 32 -9.38 4.25 -6.13
CA ASP A 32 -10.77 4.33 -6.59
C ASP A 32 -11.19 3.03 -7.30
N GLN A 33 -10.32 2.49 -8.16
CA GLN A 33 -10.59 1.22 -8.84
C GLN A 33 -10.68 0.06 -7.86
N THR A 34 -9.79 -0.01 -6.89
CA THR A 34 -9.80 -1.07 -5.87
C THR A 34 -11.11 -1.04 -5.09
N LYS A 35 -11.52 0.15 -4.66
CA LYS A 35 -12.73 0.33 -3.86
C LYS A 35 -13.98 -0.22 -4.54
N THR A 36 -14.06 -0.13 -5.86
CA THR A 36 -15.22 -0.57 -6.64
C THR A 36 -15.02 -1.91 -7.36
N ASP A 37 -13.86 -2.54 -7.17
CA ASP A 37 -13.56 -3.83 -7.78
C ASP A 37 -14.48 -4.91 -7.17
N PRO A 38 -15.21 -5.68 -7.99
CA PRO A 38 -16.14 -6.69 -7.45
C PRO A 38 -15.47 -7.82 -6.70
N ASP A 39 -14.17 -8.07 -6.93
CA ASP A 39 -13.42 -9.11 -6.23
C ASP A 39 -12.80 -8.63 -4.92
N PHE A 40 -12.88 -7.34 -4.64
CA PHE A 40 -12.27 -6.72 -3.48
C PHE A 40 -13.20 -6.76 -2.26
N ASN A 41 -12.61 -7.06 -1.10
CA ASN A 41 -13.27 -6.91 0.20
C ASN A 41 -12.38 -6.01 1.07
N PRO A 42 -12.95 -4.97 1.71
CA PRO A 42 -12.15 -4.07 2.57
C PRO A 42 -11.38 -4.75 3.70
N GLU A 43 -11.76 -5.95 4.08
CA GLU A 43 -11.07 -6.73 5.11
C GLU A 43 -9.85 -7.48 4.60
N PHE A 44 -9.59 -7.48 3.29
CA PHE A 44 -8.38 -8.08 2.73
C PHE A 44 -7.14 -7.33 3.21
N ASN A 45 -6.04 -8.06 3.33
CA ASN A 45 -4.73 -7.47 3.56
C ASN A 45 -4.17 -6.91 2.25
N GLN A 46 -3.12 -6.10 2.34
CA GLN A 46 -2.48 -5.52 1.16
C GLN A 46 -0.97 -5.60 1.27
N ILE A 47 -0.33 -5.86 0.15
CA ILE A 47 1.10 -5.61 -0.06
C ILE A 47 1.22 -4.49 -1.08
N VAL A 48 1.93 -3.43 -0.74
CA VAL A 48 2.29 -2.36 -1.68
C VAL A 48 3.78 -2.53 -1.98
N ASP A 49 4.08 -3.08 -3.14
CA ASP A 49 5.45 -3.36 -3.57
C ASP A 49 6.03 -2.14 -4.27
N LEU A 50 6.89 -1.43 -3.56
CA LEU A 50 7.53 -0.20 -4.02
C LEU A 50 9.02 -0.41 -4.31
N ARG A 51 9.48 -1.66 -4.42
CA ARG A 51 10.91 -1.95 -4.61
C ARG A 51 11.46 -1.37 -5.91
N ALA A 52 10.64 -1.24 -6.95
CA ALA A 52 11.04 -0.67 -8.23
C ALA A 52 10.73 0.83 -8.35
N VAL A 53 10.18 1.45 -7.32
CA VAL A 53 9.89 2.89 -7.31
C VAL A 53 11.15 3.66 -7.00
N THR A 54 11.44 4.68 -7.80
CA THR A 54 12.60 5.55 -7.62
C THR A 54 12.23 6.91 -7.03
N ALA A 55 10.99 7.35 -7.20
CA ALA A 55 10.53 8.63 -6.67
C ALA A 55 9.00 8.66 -6.55
N PHE A 56 8.52 9.39 -5.54
CA PHE A 56 7.11 9.78 -5.44
C PHE A 56 6.96 11.24 -5.82
N ALA A 57 6.06 11.51 -6.78
CA ALA A 57 5.72 12.87 -7.19
C ALA A 57 4.48 13.34 -6.42
N MET A 58 4.66 13.61 -5.13
CA MET A 58 3.57 14.10 -4.29
C MET A 58 4.10 14.96 -3.14
N THR A 59 3.26 15.89 -2.69
CA THR A 59 3.54 16.71 -1.51
C THR A 59 3.13 15.98 -0.24
N SER A 60 3.57 16.49 0.92
CA SER A 60 3.15 15.95 2.22
C SER A 60 1.63 16.03 2.38
N ASP A 61 1.01 17.12 1.91
CA ASP A 61 -0.44 17.29 1.99
C ASP A 61 -1.18 16.25 1.15
N GLN A 62 -0.68 15.99 -0.07
CA GLN A 62 -1.25 14.94 -0.93
C GLN A 62 -1.11 13.55 -0.29
N ALA A 63 0.04 13.25 0.30
CA ALA A 63 0.25 11.99 1.01
C ALA A 63 -0.73 11.85 2.18
N ARG A 64 -0.97 12.94 2.91
CA ARG A 64 -1.93 12.96 4.02
C ARG A 64 -3.35 12.69 3.53
N VAL A 65 -3.76 13.28 2.41
CA VAL A 65 -5.08 13.03 1.81
C VAL A 65 -5.24 11.55 1.47
N LEU A 66 -4.23 10.95 0.82
CA LEU A 66 -4.28 9.53 0.45
C LEU A 66 -4.35 8.62 1.69
N ALA A 67 -3.61 8.96 2.74
CA ALA A 67 -3.59 8.17 3.98
C ALA A 67 -4.93 8.19 4.72
N ARG A 68 -5.73 9.25 4.53
CA ARG A 68 -7.05 9.38 5.17
C ARG A 68 -8.16 8.64 4.43
N ARG A 69 -7.92 8.20 3.22
CA ARG A 69 -8.96 7.53 2.43
C ARG A 69 -9.22 6.13 3.00
N MET A 70 -10.47 5.87 3.35
CA MET A 70 -10.88 4.61 3.95
C MET A 70 -11.22 3.59 2.86
N ILE A 71 -10.20 2.96 2.29
CA ILE A 71 -10.35 1.89 1.29
C ILE A 71 -10.40 0.53 1.99
N PHE A 72 -9.50 0.31 2.94
CA PHE A 72 -9.40 -0.93 3.70
C PHE A 72 -10.00 -0.77 5.09
N SER A 73 -10.46 -1.89 5.67
CA SER A 73 -10.97 -1.88 7.04
C SER A 73 -9.83 -1.68 8.05
N LEU A 74 -10.19 -1.29 9.27
CA LEU A 74 -9.21 -1.08 10.35
C LEU A 74 -8.50 -2.36 10.77
N THR A 75 -9.07 -3.53 10.46
CA THR A 75 -8.47 -4.83 10.79
C THR A 75 -7.51 -5.32 9.72
N SER A 76 -7.48 -4.69 8.55
CA SER A 76 -6.56 -5.05 7.47
C SER A 76 -5.12 -4.73 7.83
N LYS A 77 -4.20 -5.63 7.48
CA LYS A 77 -2.76 -5.38 7.59
C LYS A 77 -2.24 -4.99 6.22
N ARG A 78 -1.55 -3.87 6.14
CA ARG A 78 -1.05 -3.32 4.88
C ARG A 78 0.45 -3.17 4.99
N ALA A 79 1.19 -3.99 4.25
CA ALA A 79 2.64 -4.01 4.24
C ALA A 79 3.17 -3.25 3.04
N PHE A 80 3.96 -2.21 3.29
CA PHE A 80 4.65 -1.45 2.24
C PHE A 80 6.09 -1.95 2.19
N VAL A 81 6.59 -2.29 0.99
CA VAL A 81 7.96 -2.78 0.81
C VAL A 81 8.72 -1.78 -0.06
N ALA A 82 9.77 -1.18 0.50
CA ALA A 82 10.54 -0.13 -0.17
C ALA A 82 12.04 -0.35 0.06
N ALA A 83 12.79 -0.58 -1.02
CA ALA A 83 14.23 -0.80 -0.94
C ALA A 83 15.03 0.51 -0.91
N ASN A 84 14.51 1.57 -1.52
CA ASN A 84 15.16 2.88 -1.60
C ASN A 84 14.88 3.68 -0.32
N PRO A 85 15.90 4.25 0.35
CA PRO A 85 15.68 5.00 1.60
C PRO A 85 14.70 6.17 1.47
N ALA A 86 14.71 6.89 0.36
CA ALA A 86 13.78 8.01 0.14
C ALA A 86 12.33 7.51 0.02
N VAL A 87 12.12 6.41 -0.69
CA VAL A 87 10.81 5.78 -0.83
C VAL A 87 10.36 5.19 0.51
N PHE A 88 11.27 4.57 1.24
CA PHE A 88 11.00 4.07 2.60
C PHE A 88 10.53 5.21 3.51
N GLY A 89 11.17 6.38 3.41
CA GLY A 89 10.81 7.56 4.19
C GLY A 89 9.37 8.02 3.92
N VAL A 90 8.92 7.95 2.66
CA VAL A 90 7.54 8.26 2.30
C VAL A 90 6.58 7.23 2.92
N GLY A 91 6.95 5.97 2.89
CA GLY A 91 6.17 4.89 3.53
C GLY A 91 6.03 5.12 5.04
N ARG A 92 7.11 5.52 5.71
CA ARG A 92 7.09 5.85 7.14
C ARG A 92 6.18 7.05 7.43
N MET A 93 6.22 8.06 6.58
CA MET A 93 5.34 9.22 6.70
C MET A 93 3.87 8.81 6.60
N TRP A 94 3.54 7.94 5.66
CA TRP A 94 2.19 7.41 5.48
C TRP A 94 1.75 6.61 6.71
N GLU A 95 2.63 5.76 7.23
CA GLU A 95 2.39 5.00 8.45
C GLU A 95 2.07 5.92 9.63
N ILE A 96 2.85 6.99 9.81
CA ILE A 96 2.64 7.97 10.87
C ILE A 96 1.31 8.71 10.69
N PHE A 97 1.01 9.18 9.49
CA PHE A 97 -0.26 9.88 9.22
C PHE A 97 -1.46 8.99 9.55
N THR A 98 -1.37 7.70 9.25
CA THR A 98 -2.43 6.76 9.53
C THR A 98 -2.58 6.54 11.05
N GLU A 99 -1.48 6.40 11.78
CA GLU A 99 -1.51 6.25 13.23
C GLU A 99 -2.15 7.46 13.94
N LEU A 100 -1.93 8.66 13.39
CA LEU A 100 -2.45 9.91 13.97
C LEU A 100 -3.86 10.24 13.50
N SER A 101 -4.46 9.45 12.62
CA SER A 101 -5.80 9.69 12.12
C SER A 101 -6.85 9.23 13.14
N GLU A 102 -8.11 9.67 12.93
CA GLU A 102 -9.24 9.24 13.78
C GLU A 102 -9.52 7.75 13.66
N ASN A 103 -9.15 7.17 12.51
CA ASN A 103 -9.39 5.77 12.19
C ASN A 103 -8.05 5.10 11.80
N PRO A 104 -7.19 4.83 12.80
CA PRO A 104 -5.87 4.27 12.49
C PRO A 104 -5.99 2.85 11.91
N SER A 105 -5.38 2.63 10.77
CA SER A 105 -5.27 1.31 10.17
C SER A 105 -3.86 0.75 10.38
N GLN A 106 -3.69 -0.56 10.18
CA GLN A 106 -2.41 -1.21 10.41
C GLN A 106 -1.55 -1.14 9.15
N ILE A 107 -0.67 -0.15 9.09
CA ILE A 107 0.30 0.01 8.00
C ILE A 107 1.70 -0.10 8.60
N HIS A 108 2.54 -0.95 7.99
CA HIS A 108 3.96 -1.04 8.32
C HIS A 108 4.79 -1.04 7.06
N VAL A 109 5.93 -0.35 7.09
CA VAL A 109 6.87 -0.31 5.98
C VAL A 109 8.07 -1.20 6.28
N PHE A 110 8.52 -1.95 5.27
CA PHE A 110 9.62 -2.90 5.36
C PHE A 110 10.64 -2.63 4.26
N TYR A 111 11.91 -2.95 4.52
CA TYR A 111 12.97 -2.84 3.51
C TYR A 111 13.01 -4.04 2.57
N ASP A 112 12.45 -5.18 2.96
CA ASP A 112 12.49 -6.40 2.16
C ASP A 112 11.16 -7.13 2.19
N LEU A 113 10.93 -7.92 1.15
CA LEU A 113 9.70 -8.68 1.01
C LEU A 113 9.55 -9.81 2.05
N PRO A 114 10.61 -10.58 2.38
CA PRO A 114 10.45 -11.64 3.39
C PRO A 114 9.93 -11.14 4.74
N SER A 115 10.36 -9.99 5.21
CA SER A 115 9.86 -9.40 6.46
C SER A 115 8.39 -9.06 6.37
N ALA A 116 7.95 -8.51 5.24
CA ALA A 116 6.54 -8.19 5.01
C ALA A 116 5.68 -9.44 4.98
N LEU A 117 6.12 -10.48 4.28
CA LEU A 117 5.42 -11.76 4.20
C LEU A 117 5.25 -12.39 5.59
N LYS A 118 6.32 -12.36 6.38
CA LYS A 118 6.29 -12.90 7.74
C LYS A 118 5.26 -12.17 8.60
N TRP A 119 5.22 -10.85 8.50
CA TRP A 119 4.25 -10.05 9.25
C TRP A 119 2.80 -10.36 8.86
N LEU A 120 2.57 -10.71 7.58
CA LEU A 120 1.25 -11.07 7.05
C LEU A 120 0.93 -12.55 7.19
N ASN A 121 1.83 -13.37 7.77
CA ASN A 121 1.71 -14.82 7.85
C ASN A 121 1.59 -15.50 6.49
N LEU A 122 2.36 -15.03 5.52
CA LEU A 122 2.43 -15.59 4.18
C LEU A 122 3.79 -16.24 3.96
N GLU A 123 3.83 -17.38 3.27
CA GLU A 123 5.08 -18.04 2.90
C GLU A 123 5.66 -17.45 1.61
N THR A 124 4.79 -17.22 0.62
CA THR A 124 5.17 -16.68 -0.68
C THR A 124 4.06 -15.76 -1.20
N LEU A 125 4.40 -15.00 -2.28
CA LEU A 125 3.38 -14.24 -2.99
C LEU A 125 2.50 -15.18 -3.82
N PRO A 126 1.20 -14.88 -3.97
CA PRO A 126 0.33 -15.57 -4.91
C PRO A 126 0.83 -15.42 -6.34
N GLN A 127 0.57 -16.42 -7.18
CA GLN A 127 0.95 -16.40 -8.59
C GLN A 127 -0.27 -16.47 -9.49
#